data_43de851a688344c15a26f4ff20ce45b5
#
_entry.id   43de851a688344c15a26f4ff20ce45b5
#
_cell.length_a   1.000
_cell.length_b   1.000
_cell.length_c   1.000
_cell.angle_alpha   90.00
_cell.angle_beta   90.00
_cell.angle_gamma   90.00
#
_symmetry.space_group_name_H-M   'P 1'
#
loop_
_entity.id
_entity.type
_entity.pdbx_description
1 polymer ?
#
loop_
_entity_poly.entity_id
_entity_poly.type
_entity_poly.pdbx_seq_one_letter_code
_entity_poly.pdbx_strand_id
1 'polypeptide(L)'
;MHPKILWPNNKKFVFTIFDDTDRANLNDTKLVYQCLDELNFKTTKSVWVVEGKRKQEGHGVTCEDKKYLNWLLELKKKGFEIGYHNTTYNSSFRQETEEGLTKFVKMFNQNPKVMANHSANEENIYWGVHRLSGSRKIIYNILTGFKKNKFYKGHDESSPYFWGDFCKEYITYVRNFVFSDINTLKSCPYMPYQDHAKPYVNYWFASSEGNNVERFNKCISDENQDRLEEEGGACIMY
;
A
#
# COMPACT_ATOMS: atom_id res chain seq x y z
N MET A 1 28.27 6.07 -3.16
CA MET A 1 28.05 4.80 -2.42
C MET A 1 26.91 5.02 -1.47
N HIS A 2 25.86 4.20 -1.54
CA HIS A 2 24.82 4.22 -0.52
C HIS A 2 25.37 3.61 0.77
N PRO A 3 25.02 4.14 1.95
CA PRO A 3 25.47 3.53 3.20
C PRO A 3 24.94 2.10 3.27
N LYS A 4 25.82 1.15 3.57
CA LYS A 4 25.42 -0.23 3.78
C LYS A 4 24.57 -0.32 5.05
N ILE A 5 23.32 -0.74 4.90
CA ILE A 5 22.44 -0.92 6.05
C ILE A 5 22.87 -2.16 6.82
N LEU A 6 22.99 -2.01 8.14
CA LEU A 6 23.21 -3.13 9.05
C LEU A 6 21.84 -3.66 9.48
N TRP A 7 21.44 -4.78 8.87
CA TRP A 7 20.19 -5.43 9.25
C TRP A 7 20.29 -6.13 10.61
N PRO A 8 19.20 -6.16 11.41
CA PRO A 8 19.18 -6.87 12.69
C PRO A 8 19.64 -8.33 12.56
N ASN A 9 20.27 -8.87 13.61
CA ASN A 9 20.72 -10.26 13.68
C ASN A 9 21.68 -10.66 12.56
N ASN A 10 22.52 -9.73 12.07
CA ASN A 10 23.48 -9.94 10.99
C ASN A 10 22.85 -10.50 9.69
N LYS A 11 21.57 -10.20 9.45
CA LYS A 11 20.92 -10.56 8.18
C LYS A 11 21.51 -9.74 7.04
N LYS A 12 21.50 -10.31 5.84
CA LYS A 12 22.07 -9.67 4.65
C LYS A 12 21.07 -8.74 3.96
N PHE A 13 19.78 -9.08 3.96
CA PHE A 13 18.71 -8.33 3.31
C PHE A 13 17.40 -8.47 4.08
N VAL A 14 16.38 -7.71 3.66
CA VAL A 14 14.99 -7.82 4.14
C VAL A 14 14.07 -8.05 2.95
N PHE A 15 13.12 -8.96 3.13
CA PHE A 15 12.05 -9.21 2.17
C PHE A 15 10.71 -9.22 2.91
N THR A 16 9.73 -8.50 2.38
CA THR A 16 8.33 -8.54 2.86
C THR A 16 7.35 -8.29 1.72
N ILE A 17 6.07 -8.51 1.98
CA ILE A 17 4.99 -8.29 1.02
C ILE A 17 3.99 -7.30 1.62
N PHE A 18 3.59 -6.31 0.85
CA PHE A 18 2.42 -5.49 1.10
C PHE A 18 1.30 -5.98 0.19
N ASP A 19 0.45 -6.85 0.70
CA ASP A 19 -0.63 -7.50 -0.03
C ASP A 19 -1.83 -6.56 -0.18
N ASP A 20 -2.08 -6.08 -1.41
CA ASP A 20 -3.28 -5.34 -1.75
C ASP A 20 -4.50 -6.28 -1.72
N THR A 21 -5.68 -5.75 -1.36
CA THR A 21 -6.87 -6.57 -1.13
C THR A 21 -7.73 -6.79 -2.38
N ASP A 22 -7.28 -6.28 -3.53
CA ASP A 22 -7.97 -6.45 -4.80
C ASP A 22 -8.24 -7.92 -5.11
N ARG A 23 -9.49 -8.23 -5.48
CA ARG A 23 -9.96 -9.60 -5.79
C ARG A 23 -9.79 -10.63 -4.66
N ALA A 24 -9.46 -10.17 -3.45
CA ALA A 24 -9.30 -11.10 -2.34
C ALA A 24 -10.61 -11.84 -2.05
N ASN A 25 -10.51 -13.14 -1.90
CA ASN A 25 -11.56 -13.98 -1.33
C ASN A 25 -10.99 -14.76 -0.13
N LEU A 26 -11.84 -15.07 0.82
CA LEU A 26 -11.41 -15.64 2.09
C LEU A 26 -10.72 -17.01 1.92
N ASN A 27 -11.20 -17.84 1.00
CA ASN A 27 -10.70 -19.22 0.87
C ASN A 27 -9.27 -19.23 0.33
N ASP A 28 -9.03 -18.55 -0.81
CA ASP A 28 -7.71 -18.52 -1.43
C ASP A 28 -6.70 -17.75 -0.59
N THR A 29 -7.14 -16.60 -0.02
CA THR A 29 -6.27 -15.79 0.83
C THR A 29 -5.82 -16.55 2.08
N LYS A 30 -6.70 -17.36 2.70
CA LYS A 30 -6.33 -18.21 3.84
C LYS A 30 -5.21 -19.19 3.52
N LEU A 31 -5.26 -19.83 2.36
CA LEU A 31 -4.24 -20.81 1.97
C LEU A 31 -2.86 -20.15 1.85
N VAL A 32 -2.81 -18.98 1.23
CA VAL A 32 -1.56 -18.22 1.11
C VAL A 32 -1.02 -17.82 2.48
N TYR A 33 -1.87 -17.26 3.35
CA TYR A 33 -1.44 -16.83 4.69
C TYR A 33 -1.12 -17.97 5.64
N GLN A 34 -1.71 -19.13 5.45
CA GLN A 34 -1.31 -20.34 6.16
C GLN A 34 0.13 -20.73 5.80
N CYS A 35 0.47 -20.76 4.52
CA CYS A 35 1.84 -21.01 4.06
C CYS A 35 2.83 -19.96 4.62
N LEU A 36 2.48 -18.68 4.56
CA LEU A 36 3.33 -17.62 5.11
C LEU A 36 3.55 -17.78 6.63
N ASP A 37 2.51 -18.18 7.36
CA ASP A 37 2.59 -18.41 8.80
C ASP A 37 3.46 -19.62 9.16
N GLU A 38 3.29 -20.75 8.44
CA GLU A 38 4.12 -21.96 8.58
C GLU A 38 5.62 -21.67 8.32
N LEU A 39 5.92 -20.77 7.39
CA LEU A 39 7.27 -20.29 7.10
C LEU A 39 7.75 -19.19 8.07
N ASN A 40 6.93 -18.80 9.05
CA ASN A 40 7.16 -17.64 9.93
C ASN A 40 7.45 -16.34 9.15
N PHE A 41 6.84 -16.17 8.00
CA PHE A 41 7.03 -15.05 7.10
C PHE A 41 5.92 -14.03 7.28
N LYS A 42 6.19 -12.97 8.03
CA LYS A 42 5.19 -11.94 8.35
C LYS A 42 5.14 -10.85 7.29
N THR A 43 3.92 -10.51 6.88
CA THR A 43 3.62 -9.54 5.80
C THR A 43 2.56 -8.55 6.26
N THR A 44 2.26 -7.57 5.42
CA THR A 44 1.15 -6.65 5.61
C THR A 44 -0.03 -7.07 4.73
N LYS A 45 -1.18 -7.37 5.35
CA LYS A 45 -2.47 -7.55 4.66
C LYS A 45 -3.23 -6.23 4.69
N SER A 46 -3.36 -5.57 3.55
CA SER A 46 -4.25 -4.42 3.47
C SER A 46 -5.71 -4.84 3.32
N VAL A 47 -6.63 -3.98 3.74
CA VAL A 47 -8.05 -4.30 3.77
C VAL A 47 -8.91 -3.14 3.29
N TRP A 48 -10.07 -3.47 2.70
CA TRP A 48 -11.22 -2.59 2.64
C TRP A 48 -12.08 -2.76 3.90
N VAL A 49 -12.41 -1.64 4.51
CA VAL A 49 -13.11 -1.63 5.81
C VAL A 49 -14.59 -1.89 5.65
N VAL A 50 -15.19 -1.30 4.62
CA VAL A 50 -16.62 -1.39 4.34
C VAL A 50 -16.90 -1.82 2.91
N GLU A 51 -18.09 -2.36 2.68
CA GLU A 51 -18.57 -2.74 1.36
C GLU A 51 -18.74 -1.49 0.48
N GLY A 52 -18.38 -1.62 -0.80
CA GLY A 52 -18.59 -0.57 -1.77
C GLY A 52 -20.05 -0.45 -2.17
N LYS A 53 -20.48 0.77 -2.53
CA LYS A 53 -21.85 1.05 -2.97
C LYS A 53 -22.23 0.33 -4.28
N ARG A 54 -21.22 -0.01 -5.10
CA ARG A 54 -21.40 -0.70 -6.39
C ARG A 54 -20.35 -1.78 -6.52
N LYS A 55 -20.77 -2.98 -6.87
CA LYS A 55 -19.82 -4.03 -7.27
C LYS A 55 -19.13 -3.60 -8.56
N GLN A 56 -17.83 -3.75 -8.60
CA GLN A 56 -17.01 -3.45 -9.77
C GLN A 56 -16.00 -4.56 -10.03
N GLU A 57 -15.43 -4.61 -11.20
CA GLU A 57 -14.35 -5.53 -11.49
C GLU A 57 -13.18 -5.31 -10.51
N GLY A 58 -12.67 -6.38 -9.93
CA GLY A 58 -11.60 -6.31 -8.94
C GLY A 58 -12.06 -6.11 -7.50
N HIS A 59 -13.39 -6.00 -7.22
CA HIS A 59 -13.87 -6.03 -5.84
C HIS A 59 -13.46 -7.33 -5.14
N GLY A 60 -13.24 -7.25 -3.85
CA GLY A 60 -12.91 -8.38 -2.97
C GLY A 60 -13.72 -8.32 -1.68
N VAL A 61 -13.43 -9.23 -0.78
CA VAL A 61 -14.06 -9.28 0.54
C VAL A 61 -13.66 -8.09 1.40
N THR A 62 -14.59 -7.58 2.22
CA THR A 62 -14.39 -6.44 3.12
C THR A 62 -14.48 -6.85 4.60
N CYS A 63 -14.09 -5.98 5.51
CA CYS A 63 -14.18 -6.23 6.95
C CYS A 63 -15.63 -6.32 7.48
N GLU A 64 -16.64 -6.02 6.68
CA GLU A 64 -18.06 -6.23 7.04
C GLU A 64 -18.46 -7.72 6.96
N ASP A 65 -17.72 -8.56 6.22
CA ASP A 65 -17.83 -10.01 6.35
C ASP A 65 -17.23 -10.47 7.68
N LYS A 66 -18.08 -10.98 8.57
CA LYS A 66 -17.66 -11.41 9.91
C LYS A 66 -16.63 -12.54 9.89
N LYS A 67 -16.68 -13.44 8.90
CA LYS A 67 -15.72 -14.56 8.79
C LYS A 67 -14.35 -14.02 8.38
N TYR A 68 -14.33 -13.07 7.45
CA TYR A 68 -13.11 -12.40 7.02
C TYR A 68 -12.52 -11.56 8.15
N LEU A 69 -13.31 -10.73 8.83
CA LEU A 69 -12.84 -9.94 9.95
C LEU A 69 -12.25 -10.81 11.07
N ASN A 70 -12.93 -11.89 11.46
CA ASN A 70 -12.40 -12.79 12.48
C ASN A 70 -11.05 -13.39 12.06
N TRP A 71 -10.91 -13.79 10.81
CA TRP A 71 -9.65 -14.29 10.27
C TRP A 71 -8.55 -13.22 10.29
N LEU A 72 -8.84 -11.95 9.94
CA LEU A 72 -7.89 -10.85 10.03
C LEU A 72 -7.43 -10.61 11.47
N LEU A 73 -8.34 -10.71 12.44
CA LEU A 73 -8.00 -10.61 13.86
C LEU A 73 -7.07 -11.74 14.31
N GLU A 74 -7.26 -12.97 13.80
CA GLU A 74 -6.33 -14.07 14.05
C GLU A 74 -4.96 -13.83 13.39
N LEU A 75 -4.93 -13.31 12.15
CA LEU A 75 -3.66 -12.90 11.51
C LEU A 75 -2.91 -11.86 12.35
N LYS A 76 -3.62 -10.85 12.84
CA LYS A 76 -3.04 -9.82 13.70
C LYS A 76 -2.43 -10.43 14.98
N LYS A 77 -3.13 -11.37 15.65
CA LYS A 77 -2.59 -12.09 16.81
C LYS A 77 -1.33 -12.88 16.49
N LYS A 78 -1.23 -13.41 15.27
CA LYS A 78 -0.05 -14.13 14.77
C LYS A 78 1.10 -13.20 14.35
N GLY A 79 0.94 -11.87 14.45
CA GLY A 79 1.96 -10.89 14.15
C GLY A 79 1.99 -10.37 12.71
N PHE A 80 0.98 -10.67 11.90
CA PHE A 80 0.80 -10.00 10.60
C PHE A 80 0.31 -8.56 10.81
N GLU A 81 0.78 -7.64 10.00
CA GLU A 81 0.28 -6.27 10.00
C GLU A 81 -1.01 -6.16 9.20
N ILE A 82 -1.97 -5.39 9.71
CA ILE A 82 -3.18 -5.04 8.98
C ILE A 82 -3.04 -3.59 8.49
N GLY A 83 -2.99 -3.43 7.17
CA GLY A 83 -2.88 -2.15 6.47
C GLY A 83 -4.21 -1.66 5.91
N TYR A 84 -4.21 -0.44 5.37
CA TYR A 84 -5.39 0.22 4.81
C TYR A 84 -5.29 0.33 3.29
N HIS A 85 -6.39 0.04 2.58
CA HIS A 85 -6.47 0.14 1.12
C HIS A 85 -7.66 1.00 0.69
N ASN A 86 -7.70 2.26 1.15
CA ASN A 86 -8.88 3.10 1.16
C ASN A 86 -10.03 2.52 2.02
N THR A 87 -11.13 3.23 2.14
CA THR A 87 -12.29 2.78 2.93
C THR A 87 -12.98 1.59 2.28
N THR A 88 -13.11 1.64 0.96
CA THR A 88 -13.78 0.67 0.11
C THR A 88 -13.16 0.68 -1.29
N TYR A 89 -13.54 -0.26 -2.13
CA TYR A 89 -13.15 -0.33 -3.55
C TYR A 89 -13.84 0.70 -4.45
N ASN A 90 -14.77 1.51 -3.94
CA ASN A 90 -15.34 2.67 -4.64
C ASN A 90 -14.85 3.97 -4.03
N SER A 91 -14.92 5.07 -4.82
CA SER A 91 -14.64 6.40 -4.29
C SER A 91 -15.52 6.72 -3.08
N SER A 92 -14.89 7.23 -2.03
CA SER A 92 -15.51 7.59 -0.75
C SER A 92 -15.41 9.09 -0.52
N PHE A 93 -16.53 9.73 -0.19
CA PHE A 93 -16.51 11.11 0.28
C PHE A 93 -15.80 11.23 1.63
N ARG A 94 -15.42 12.45 2.01
CA ARG A 94 -14.74 12.73 3.27
C ARG A 94 -15.39 12.03 4.48
N GLN A 95 -16.72 12.18 4.65
CA GLN A 95 -17.45 11.59 5.76
C GLN A 95 -17.34 10.05 5.75
N GLU A 96 -17.44 9.42 4.58
CA GLU A 96 -17.34 7.97 4.45
C GLU A 96 -15.93 7.48 4.78
N THR A 97 -14.90 8.26 4.42
CA THR A 97 -13.50 7.95 4.75
C THR A 97 -13.26 8.05 6.26
N GLU A 98 -13.81 9.08 6.92
CA GLU A 98 -13.75 9.25 8.37
C GLU A 98 -14.44 8.10 9.12
N GLU A 99 -15.64 7.73 8.68
CA GLU A 99 -16.37 6.57 9.21
C GLU A 99 -15.60 5.27 9.02
N GLY A 100 -14.97 5.08 7.85
CA GLY A 100 -14.13 3.94 7.56
C GLY A 100 -12.91 3.86 8.48
N LEU A 101 -12.18 4.94 8.68
CA LEU A 101 -11.04 5.00 9.60
C LEU A 101 -11.48 4.71 11.05
N THR A 102 -12.59 5.31 11.48
CA THR A 102 -13.17 5.05 12.81
C THR A 102 -13.53 3.57 12.99
N LYS A 103 -14.16 2.95 11.99
CA LYS A 103 -14.46 1.51 12.00
C LYS A 103 -13.18 0.67 12.05
N PHE A 104 -12.14 1.01 11.26
CA PHE A 104 -10.85 0.33 11.28
C PHE A 104 -10.25 0.34 12.70
N VAL A 105 -10.16 1.52 13.32
CA VAL A 105 -9.64 1.66 14.68
C VAL A 105 -10.45 0.81 15.68
N LYS A 106 -11.78 0.84 15.57
CA LYS A 106 -12.65 0.03 16.44
C LYS A 106 -12.46 -1.47 16.24
N MET A 107 -12.32 -1.94 14.99
CA MET A 107 -12.15 -3.37 14.67
C MET A 107 -10.79 -3.90 15.12
N PHE A 108 -9.72 -3.14 14.86
CA PHE A 108 -8.36 -3.61 15.08
C PHE A 108 -7.69 -3.05 16.34
N ASN A 109 -8.35 -2.16 17.08
CA ASN A 109 -7.83 -1.46 18.26
C ASN A 109 -6.44 -0.83 18.02
N GLN A 110 -6.28 -0.23 16.84
CA GLN A 110 -5.07 0.50 16.43
C GLN A 110 -5.36 1.37 15.20
N ASN A 111 -4.58 2.43 15.00
CA ASN A 111 -4.58 3.15 13.74
C ASN A 111 -3.97 2.30 12.61
N PRO A 112 -4.42 2.45 11.36
CA PRO A 112 -3.75 1.84 10.23
C PRO A 112 -2.41 2.55 10.00
N LYS A 113 -1.30 1.86 10.30
CA LYS A 113 0.05 2.47 10.19
C LYS A 113 0.49 2.63 8.75
N VAL A 114 0.08 1.71 7.88
CA VAL A 114 0.53 1.66 6.49
C VAL A 114 -0.64 1.54 5.54
N MET A 115 -0.56 2.24 4.41
CA MET A 115 -1.58 2.18 3.37
C MET A 115 -1.01 2.18 1.96
N ALA A 116 -1.82 1.66 1.04
CA ALA A 116 -1.71 1.90 -0.40
C ALA A 116 -3.02 2.45 -0.94
N ASN A 117 -2.93 3.40 -1.88
CA ASN A 117 -4.11 3.90 -2.58
C ASN A 117 -4.66 2.84 -3.55
N HIS A 118 -5.98 2.62 -3.57
CA HIS A 118 -6.66 1.86 -4.61
C HIS A 118 -6.78 2.68 -5.89
N SER A 119 -6.38 2.14 -7.04
CA SER A 119 -6.12 2.91 -8.26
C SER A 119 -7.31 3.68 -8.85
N ALA A 120 -8.54 3.30 -8.55
CA ALA A 120 -9.76 3.86 -9.13
C ALA A 120 -10.49 4.85 -8.22
N ASN A 121 -9.99 5.17 -7.03
CA ASN A 121 -10.69 5.99 -6.05
C ASN A 121 -10.31 7.47 -6.14
N GLU A 122 -11.30 8.36 -6.16
CA GLU A 122 -11.09 9.82 -6.25
C GLU A 122 -10.45 10.41 -4.99
N GLU A 123 -10.69 9.82 -3.82
CA GLU A 123 -10.08 10.23 -2.55
C GLU A 123 -8.61 9.84 -2.39
N ASN A 124 -7.99 9.23 -3.39
CA ASN A 124 -6.58 8.87 -3.34
C ASN A 124 -5.70 10.09 -3.01
N ILE A 125 -4.82 9.89 -2.01
CA ILE A 125 -3.93 10.94 -1.53
C ILE A 125 -2.70 11.09 -2.45
N TYR A 126 -2.53 12.25 -3.06
CA TYR A 126 -1.42 12.56 -3.98
C TYR A 126 -1.15 11.48 -5.05
N TRP A 127 -2.18 10.89 -5.63
CA TRP A 127 -2.04 9.82 -6.62
C TRP A 127 -1.90 10.37 -8.07
N GLY A 128 -1.49 9.52 -9.01
CA GLY A 128 -1.33 9.90 -10.42
C GLY A 128 -0.26 10.98 -10.59
N VAL A 129 -0.60 12.06 -11.28
CA VAL A 129 0.30 13.21 -11.52
C VAL A 129 0.76 13.90 -10.23
N HIS A 130 -0.04 13.82 -9.18
CA HIS A 130 0.29 14.45 -7.90
C HIS A 130 1.43 13.76 -7.14
N ARG A 131 1.84 12.56 -7.58
CA ARG A 131 3.10 11.90 -7.12
C ARG A 131 4.34 12.67 -7.57
N LEU A 132 4.25 13.35 -8.72
CA LEU A 132 5.38 13.99 -9.38
C LEU A 132 5.50 15.45 -8.98
N SER A 133 6.74 15.97 -9.01
CA SER A 133 7.07 17.37 -8.77
C SER A 133 7.95 17.92 -9.90
N GLY A 134 8.06 19.27 -10.00
CA GLY A 134 8.94 19.94 -10.96
C GLY A 134 8.68 19.56 -12.42
N SER A 135 9.75 19.46 -13.20
CA SER A 135 9.69 19.16 -14.65
C SER A 135 9.01 17.84 -14.98
N ARG A 136 9.14 16.82 -14.13
CA ARG A 136 8.49 15.51 -14.33
C ARG A 136 6.97 15.64 -14.35
N LYS A 137 6.40 16.49 -13.50
CA LYS A 137 4.97 16.78 -13.47
C LYS A 137 4.52 17.44 -14.77
N ILE A 138 5.29 18.37 -15.30
CA ILE A 138 4.99 19.08 -16.56
C ILE A 138 5.00 18.09 -17.72
N ILE A 139 6.04 17.27 -17.85
CA ILE A 139 6.17 16.26 -18.91
C ILE A 139 5.01 15.27 -18.86
N TYR A 140 4.68 14.74 -17.68
CA TYR A 140 3.55 13.82 -17.51
C TYR A 140 2.22 14.45 -17.92
N ASN A 141 2.00 15.72 -17.57
CA ASN A 141 0.80 16.46 -17.95
C ASN A 141 0.67 16.63 -19.45
N ILE A 142 1.77 16.96 -20.14
CA ILE A 142 1.80 17.07 -21.60
C ILE A 142 1.48 15.71 -22.23
N LEU A 143 2.13 14.62 -21.80
CA LEU A 143 1.92 13.27 -22.33
C LEU A 143 0.51 12.73 -22.10
N THR A 144 -0.15 13.14 -21.02
CA THR A 144 -1.52 12.69 -20.66
C THR A 144 -2.61 13.65 -21.09
N GLY A 145 -2.25 14.75 -21.79
CA GLY A 145 -3.19 15.78 -22.24
C GLY A 145 -3.97 16.44 -21.08
N PHE A 146 -3.37 16.55 -19.90
CA PHE A 146 -3.96 17.12 -18.68
C PHE A 146 -5.23 16.43 -18.16
N LYS A 147 -5.70 15.36 -18.80
CA LYS A 147 -6.98 14.70 -18.49
C LYS A 147 -7.01 14.02 -17.12
N LYS A 148 -5.85 13.62 -16.58
CA LYS A 148 -5.74 12.87 -15.32
C LYS A 148 -5.50 13.75 -14.08
N ASN A 149 -5.34 15.05 -14.25
CA ASN A 149 -4.99 15.96 -13.15
C ASN A 149 -6.12 16.25 -12.16
N LYS A 150 -7.36 16.02 -12.58
CA LYS A 150 -8.55 16.39 -11.80
C LYS A 150 -9.21 15.22 -11.10
N PHE A 151 -8.68 14.02 -11.27
CA PHE A 151 -9.36 12.81 -10.75
C PHE A 151 -9.09 12.56 -9.27
N TYR A 152 -7.83 12.61 -8.85
CA TYR A 152 -7.43 12.28 -7.48
C TYR A 152 -7.42 13.52 -6.60
N LYS A 153 -8.27 13.55 -5.58
CA LYS A 153 -8.61 14.75 -4.82
C LYS A 153 -8.49 14.60 -3.30
N GLY A 154 -7.96 13.48 -2.80
CA GLY A 154 -7.86 13.25 -1.36
C GLY A 154 -7.02 14.28 -0.59
N HIS A 155 -6.16 15.01 -1.30
CA HIS A 155 -5.31 16.09 -0.78
C HIS A 155 -5.79 17.51 -1.13
N ASP A 156 -6.92 17.65 -1.83
CA ASP A 156 -7.50 18.93 -2.25
C ASP A 156 -8.56 19.36 -1.24
N GLU A 157 -8.24 20.35 -0.41
CA GLU A 157 -9.11 20.86 0.66
C GLU A 157 -10.47 21.38 0.16
N SER A 158 -10.55 21.79 -1.10
CA SER A 158 -11.80 22.25 -1.72
C SER A 158 -12.70 21.10 -2.20
N SER A 159 -12.21 19.88 -2.16
CA SER A 159 -12.91 18.70 -2.70
C SER A 159 -13.77 18.01 -1.65
N PRO A 160 -14.95 17.48 -2.02
CA PRO A 160 -15.74 16.62 -1.15
C PRO A 160 -15.04 15.27 -0.81
N TYR A 161 -13.94 14.94 -1.51
CA TYR A 161 -13.10 13.77 -1.28
C TYR A 161 -11.90 14.06 -0.39
N PHE A 162 -11.75 15.30 0.11
CA PHE A 162 -10.63 15.67 0.97
C PHE A 162 -10.61 14.89 2.29
N TRP A 163 -9.48 14.28 2.60
CA TRP A 163 -9.21 13.62 3.89
C TRP A 163 -7.73 13.69 4.30
N GLY A 164 -6.99 14.63 3.71
CA GLY A 164 -5.56 14.78 3.95
C GLY A 164 -5.20 14.93 5.43
N ASP A 165 -6.00 15.67 6.19
CA ASP A 165 -5.87 15.84 7.64
C ASP A 165 -5.98 14.49 8.38
N PHE A 166 -6.97 13.67 8.06
CA PHE A 166 -7.10 12.33 8.61
C PHE A 166 -5.94 11.41 8.18
N CYS A 167 -5.49 11.50 6.92
CA CYS A 167 -4.30 10.77 6.47
C CYS A 167 -3.10 11.13 7.34
N LYS A 168 -2.89 12.41 7.62
CA LYS A 168 -1.81 12.89 8.47
C LYS A 168 -1.91 12.37 9.91
N GLU A 169 -3.10 12.27 10.45
CA GLU A 169 -3.36 11.83 11.81
C GLU A 169 -3.23 10.31 11.97
N TYR A 170 -3.84 9.54 11.06
CA TYR A 170 -4.02 8.09 11.23
C TYR A 170 -2.96 7.25 10.54
N ILE A 171 -2.38 7.72 9.41
CA ILE A 171 -1.49 6.93 8.57
C ILE A 171 -0.04 7.38 8.77
N THR A 172 0.84 6.44 9.08
CA THR A 172 2.28 6.73 9.18
C THR A 172 2.98 6.62 7.83
N TYR A 173 2.69 5.57 7.07
CA TYR A 173 3.38 5.27 5.81
C TYR A 173 2.40 5.12 4.66
N VAL A 174 2.65 5.81 3.55
CA VAL A 174 1.86 5.70 2.31
C VAL A 174 2.74 5.18 1.18
N ARG A 175 2.28 4.14 0.46
CA ARG A 175 2.97 3.63 -0.72
C ARG A 175 2.88 4.64 -1.86
N ASN A 176 4.05 5.02 -2.40
CA ASN A 176 4.14 5.94 -3.53
C ASN A 176 4.36 5.19 -4.86
N PHE A 177 5.60 4.87 -5.16
CA PHE A 177 5.98 4.24 -6.43
C PHE A 177 6.13 2.73 -6.30
N VAL A 178 5.97 2.05 -7.45
CA VAL A 178 6.28 0.64 -7.63
C VAL A 178 7.35 0.55 -8.72
N PHE A 179 8.41 -0.19 -8.46
CA PHE A 179 9.56 -0.35 -9.35
C PHE A 179 9.71 -1.80 -9.78
N SER A 180 10.25 -2.04 -10.97
CA SER A 180 10.50 -3.39 -11.47
C SER A 180 11.70 -4.09 -10.83
N ASP A 181 12.53 -3.38 -10.09
CA ASP A 181 13.69 -3.95 -9.40
C ASP A 181 13.25 -4.67 -8.12
N ILE A 182 13.82 -5.85 -7.85
CA ILE A 182 13.61 -6.56 -6.58
C ILE A 182 14.14 -5.76 -5.40
N ASN A 183 15.23 -5.03 -5.56
CA ASN A 183 15.77 -4.17 -4.51
C ASN A 183 15.05 -2.82 -4.49
N THR A 184 13.92 -2.78 -3.77
CA THR A 184 13.11 -1.56 -3.59
C THR A 184 13.96 -0.41 -3.04
N LEU A 185 14.86 -0.72 -2.11
CA LEU A 185 15.73 0.27 -1.48
C LEU A 185 16.74 0.87 -2.46
N LYS A 186 17.24 0.10 -3.43
CA LYS A 186 18.10 0.61 -4.51
C LYS A 186 17.35 1.60 -5.39
N SER A 187 16.09 1.30 -5.70
CA SER A 187 15.23 2.17 -6.52
C SER A 187 14.72 3.41 -5.76
N CYS A 188 14.59 3.30 -4.44
CA CYS A 188 14.13 4.38 -3.56
C CYS A 188 15.00 4.45 -2.28
N PRO A 189 16.26 4.91 -2.39
CA PRO A 189 17.26 4.78 -1.33
C PRO A 189 17.00 5.63 -0.09
N TYR A 190 16.07 6.57 -0.19
CA TYR A 190 15.72 7.47 0.92
C TYR A 190 14.44 7.05 1.66
N MET A 191 13.83 5.93 1.27
CA MET A 191 12.61 5.46 1.95
C MET A 191 12.91 4.92 3.37
N PRO A 192 12.01 5.16 4.36
CA PRO A 192 10.83 6.03 4.25
C PRO A 192 11.24 7.51 4.25
N TYR A 193 10.62 8.33 3.39
CA TYR A 193 10.98 9.74 3.23
C TYR A 193 9.78 10.67 3.39
N GLN A 194 10.04 11.92 3.75
CA GLN A 194 9.06 12.99 3.79
C GLN A 194 9.17 13.84 2.52
N ASP A 195 8.03 14.32 2.03
CA ASP A 195 7.95 15.30 0.95
C ASP A 195 7.19 16.54 1.46
N HIS A 196 7.92 17.61 1.76
CA HIS A 196 7.33 18.84 2.30
C HIS A 196 6.30 19.49 1.36
N ALA A 197 6.34 19.20 0.06
CA ALA A 197 5.31 19.63 -0.88
C ALA A 197 4.01 18.80 -0.78
N LYS A 198 3.99 17.76 0.05
CA LYS A 198 2.87 16.86 0.28
C LYS A 198 2.59 16.69 1.78
N PRO A 199 2.14 17.78 2.47
CA PRO A 199 2.11 17.85 3.93
C PRO A 199 1.16 16.85 4.60
N TYR A 200 0.19 16.28 3.86
CA TYR A 200 -0.78 15.32 4.40
C TYR A 200 -0.27 13.88 4.49
N VAL A 201 0.95 13.59 4.07
CA VAL A 201 1.58 12.28 4.23
C VAL A 201 2.76 12.37 5.16
N ASN A 202 2.81 11.53 6.20
CA ASN A 202 3.90 11.51 7.14
C ASN A 202 5.18 10.98 6.50
N TYR A 203 5.10 9.77 5.93
CA TYR A 203 6.23 9.14 5.25
C TYR A 203 5.77 8.39 4.00
N TRP A 204 6.61 8.46 2.99
CA TRP A 204 6.45 7.70 1.75
C TRP A 204 7.35 6.48 1.74
N PHE A 205 6.85 5.37 1.19
CA PHE A 205 7.67 4.22 0.84
C PHE A 205 7.37 3.77 -0.59
N ALA A 206 8.20 2.88 -1.11
CA ALA A 206 8.06 2.28 -2.43
C ALA A 206 7.90 0.77 -2.31
N SER A 207 7.44 0.14 -3.38
CA SER A 207 7.35 -1.31 -3.51
C SER A 207 8.03 -1.81 -4.77
N SER A 208 8.32 -3.09 -4.80
CA SER A 208 8.73 -3.83 -6.00
C SER A 208 7.52 -4.42 -6.69
N GLU A 209 7.57 -4.54 -8.03
CA GLU A 209 6.45 -4.92 -8.88
C GLU A 209 6.04 -6.38 -8.72
N GLY A 210 4.78 -6.62 -8.43
CA GLY A 210 4.22 -7.96 -8.27
C GLY A 210 2.72 -8.04 -8.56
N ASN A 211 2.16 -7.08 -9.32
CA ASN A 211 0.70 -6.94 -9.51
C ASN A 211 0.02 -8.10 -10.26
N ASN A 212 0.78 -9.03 -10.81
CA ASN A 212 0.29 -10.28 -11.38
C ASN A 212 1.37 -11.37 -11.27
N VAL A 213 0.97 -12.63 -11.48
CA VAL A 213 1.83 -13.81 -11.31
C VAL A 213 3.10 -13.73 -12.18
N GLU A 214 3.01 -13.26 -13.42
CA GLU A 214 4.16 -13.15 -14.31
C GLU A 214 5.19 -12.14 -13.79
N ARG A 215 4.74 -10.94 -13.42
CA ARG A 215 5.61 -9.88 -12.89
C ARG A 215 6.18 -10.23 -11.52
N PHE A 216 5.34 -10.86 -10.67
CA PHE A 216 5.78 -11.36 -9.38
C PHE A 216 6.91 -12.36 -9.54
N ASN A 217 6.70 -13.42 -10.33
CA ASN A 217 7.71 -14.45 -10.56
C ASN A 217 8.99 -13.89 -11.24
N LYS A 218 8.83 -12.96 -12.17
CA LYS A 218 9.98 -12.28 -12.78
C LYS A 218 10.78 -11.47 -11.76
N CYS A 219 10.09 -10.76 -10.86
CA CYS A 219 10.74 -9.94 -9.84
C CYS A 219 11.53 -10.81 -8.85
N ILE A 220 10.96 -11.94 -8.44
CA ILE A 220 11.59 -12.87 -7.47
C ILE A 220 12.34 -14.04 -8.13
N SER A 221 12.78 -13.92 -9.37
CA SER A 221 13.63 -14.96 -10.00
C SER A 221 14.87 -15.23 -9.15
N ASP A 222 15.42 -16.44 -9.23
CA ASP A 222 16.61 -16.85 -8.45
C ASP A 222 17.75 -15.84 -8.61
N GLU A 223 18.03 -15.41 -9.85
CA GLU A 223 19.05 -14.39 -10.14
C GLU A 223 18.78 -13.06 -9.39
N ASN A 224 17.51 -12.64 -9.31
CA ASN A 224 17.15 -11.42 -8.59
C ASN A 224 17.25 -11.60 -7.08
N GLN A 225 16.93 -12.77 -6.54
CA GLN A 225 17.10 -13.09 -5.12
C GLN A 225 18.57 -13.08 -4.72
N ASP A 226 19.44 -13.74 -5.49
CA ASP A 226 20.88 -13.72 -5.29
C ASP A 226 21.42 -12.28 -5.30
N ARG A 227 20.99 -11.49 -6.27
CA ARG A 227 21.37 -10.08 -6.36
C ARG A 227 20.89 -9.25 -5.15
N LEU A 228 19.68 -9.49 -4.64
CA LEU A 228 19.19 -8.82 -3.45
C LEU A 228 20.04 -9.14 -2.22
N GLU A 229 20.46 -10.40 -2.07
CA GLU A 229 21.34 -10.84 -1.00
C GLU A 229 22.74 -10.21 -1.12
N GLU A 230 23.32 -10.19 -2.31
CA GLU A 230 24.62 -9.58 -2.58
C GLU A 230 24.64 -8.07 -2.33
N GLU A 231 23.61 -7.36 -2.79
CA GLU A 231 23.47 -5.91 -2.61
C GLU A 231 23.16 -5.53 -1.16
N GLY A 232 22.60 -6.42 -0.37
CA GLY A 232 22.21 -6.16 1.03
C GLY A 232 21.04 -5.20 1.17
N GLY A 233 20.09 -5.24 0.24
CA GLY A 233 18.97 -4.30 0.13
C GLY A 233 17.71 -4.72 0.87
N ALA A 234 16.59 -4.09 0.48
CA ALA A 234 15.25 -4.43 0.95
C ALA A 234 14.29 -4.60 -0.23
N CYS A 235 13.49 -5.65 -0.19
CA CYS A 235 12.37 -5.86 -1.08
C CYS A 235 11.05 -5.70 -0.31
N ILE A 236 10.20 -4.80 -0.77
CA ILE A 236 8.81 -4.68 -0.34
C ILE A 236 7.94 -5.02 -1.54
N MET A 237 7.60 -6.30 -1.69
CA MET A 237 6.76 -6.75 -2.81
C MET A 237 5.35 -6.15 -2.73
N TYR A 238 4.77 -6.02 -3.92
CA TYR A 238 3.40 -5.52 -4.11
C TYR A 238 2.54 -6.62 -4.71
#